data_3a7575d24909d9611b46253a8952f57b
#
_entry.id   3a7575d24909d9611b46253a8952f57b
#
_cell.length_a   1.000
_cell.length_b   1.000
_cell.length_c   1.000
_cell.angle_alpha   90.00
_cell.angle_beta   90.00
_cell.angle_gamma   90.00
#
_symmetry.space_group_name_H-M   'P 1'
#
loop_
_entity.id
_entity.type
_entity.pdbx_description
1 polymer ?
#
loop_
_entity_poly.entity_id
_entity_poly.type
_entity_poly.pdbx_seq_one_letter_code
_entity_poly.pdbx_strand_id
1 'polypeptide(L)'
;KTDKGEYITRIVGNTNKQKFKQIELQFKIIKYLKKNKFPYFMPEPLESSDSKKIITFGIKRVWLYKLIKGSNRIRPSLNEMKQMAKALATYHYLVKNLKGDIIKDESKKRIIEGFEKMSHIKIKNNTDKYALRYRDFLFEVFKKYENFEISINKLFVHADFDSTNVLFHKGKLTA
;
A
#
# COMPACT_ATOMS: atom_id res chain seq x y z
N LYS A 1 18.12 4.29 -17.17
CA LYS A 1 18.26 3.52 -18.43
C LYS A 1 19.57 2.77 -18.43
N THR A 2 19.58 1.54 -18.87
CA THR A 2 20.77 0.73 -19.08
C THR A 2 20.67 0.06 -20.47
N ASP A 3 21.76 -0.53 -20.96
CA ASP A 3 21.78 -1.38 -22.15
C ASP A 3 20.81 -2.57 -22.07
N LYS A 4 20.46 -3.00 -20.84
CA LYS A 4 19.53 -4.11 -20.57
C LYS A 4 18.08 -3.71 -20.34
N GLY A 5 17.76 -2.40 -20.42
CA GLY A 5 16.40 -1.90 -20.29
C GLY A 5 16.22 -0.73 -19.31
N GLU A 6 14.97 -0.47 -18.97
CA GLU A 6 14.57 0.60 -18.07
C GLU A 6 14.15 0.02 -16.71
N TYR A 7 14.67 0.59 -15.66
CA TYR A 7 14.47 0.11 -14.29
C TYR A 7 14.12 1.25 -13.35
N ILE A 8 13.41 0.92 -12.29
CA ILE A 8 13.13 1.81 -11.16
C ILE A 8 13.96 1.33 -9.96
N THR A 9 14.69 2.25 -9.36
CA THR A 9 15.37 2.03 -8.08
C THR A 9 14.51 2.60 -6.97
N ARG A 10 14.16 1.77 -6.01
CA ARG A 10 13.49 2.22 -4.79
C ARG A 10 14.49 2.25 -3.64
N ILE A 11 14.55 3.42 -2.99
CA ILE A 11 15.45 3.65 -1.86
C ILE A 11 14.59 4.00 -0.65
N VAL A 12 14.73 3.25 0.42
CA VAL A 12 14.07 3.51 1.69
C VAL A 12 15.13 3.74 2.75
N GLY A 13 15.12 4.96 3.32
CA GLY A 13 16.03 5.33 4.41
C GLY A 13 15.45 4.95 5.78
N ASN A 14 16.32 4.86 6.76
CA ASN A 14 15.97 4.70 8.18
C ASN A 14 14.93 3.61 8.45
N THR A 15 15.19 2.39 7.94
CA THR A 15 14.29 1.25 8.10
C THR A 15 14.50 0.60 9.47
N ASN A 16 13.49 0.72 10.34
CA ASN A 16 13.40 -0.12 11.53
C ASN A 16 13.04 -1.58 11.16
N LYS A 17 13.17 -2.48 12.10
CA LYS A 17 12.89 -3.93 11.92
C LYS A 17 11.48 -4.21 11.41
N GLN A 18 10.49 -3.42 11.83
CA GLN A 18 9.10 -3.58 11.43
C GLN A 18 8.89 -3.19 9.95
N LYS A 19 9.45 -2.06 9.52
CA LYS A 19 9.37 -1.62 8.13
C LYS A 19 10.08 -2.59 7.19
N PHE A 20 11.18 -3.18 7.64
CA PHE A 20 11.86 -4.23 6.88
C PHE A 20 10.98 -5.46 6.68
N LYS A 21 10.32 -5.96 7.74
CA LYS A 21 9.35 -7.07 7.64
C LYS A 21 8.19 -6.74 6.68
N GLN A 22 7.73 -5.49 6.64
CA GLN A 22 6.70 -5.06 5.69
C GLN A 22 7.17 -5.18 4.23
N ILE A 23 8.41 -4.79 3.93
CA ILE A 23 8.99 -4.92 2.60
C ILE A 23 9.12 -6.39 2.20
N GLU A 24 9.61 -7.24 3.08
CA GLU A 24 9.70 -8.69 2.84
C GLU A 24 8.32 -9.32 2.60
N LEU A 25 7.32 -8.91 3.36
CA LEU A 25 5.94 -9.34 3.15
C LEU A 25 5.40 -8.91 1.79
N GLN A 26 5.65 -7.67 1.35
CA GLN A 26 5.28 -7.22 0.01
C GLN A 26 5.90 -8.12 -1.07
N PHE A 27 7.17 -8.47 -0.95
CA PHE A 27 7.83 -9.37 -1.91
C PHE A 27 7.25 -10.79 -1.88
N LYS A 28 6.88 -11.29 -0.71
CA LYS A 28 6.19 -12.58 -0.55
C LYS A 28 4.83 -12.56 -1.25
N ILE A 29 4.06 -11.49 -1.08
CA ILE A 29 2.76 -11.32 -1.75
C ILE A 29 2.93 -11.25 -3.27
N ILE A 30 3.87 -10.44 -3.78
CA ILE A 30 4.15 -10.34 -5.22
C ILE A 30 4.51 -11.71 -5.80
N LYS A 31 5.41 -12.45 -5.15
CA LYS A 31 5.79 -13.81 -5.57
C LYS A 31 4.59 -14.76 -5.60
N TYR A 32 3.73 -14.69 -4.57
CA TYR A 32 2.53 -15.50 -4.46
C TYR A 32 1.51 -15.18 -5.58
N LEU A 33 1.25 -13.91 -5.83
CA LEU A 33 0.34 -13.44 -6.89
C LEU A 33 0.84 -13.87 -8.26
N LYS A 34 2.13 -13.76 -8.53
CA LYS A 34 2.76 -14.23 -9.77
C LYS A 34 2.57 -15.75 -9.97
N LYS A 35 2.84 -16.53 -8.92
CA LYS A 35 2.62 -17.98 -8.95
C LYS A 35 1.16 -18.34 -9.25
N ASN A 36 0.22 -17.55 -8.74
CA ASN A 36 -1.23 -17.74 -8.93
C ASN A 36 -1.79 -16.98 -10.15
N LYS A 37 -0.92 -16.59 -11.10
CA LYS A 37 -1.31 -16.00 -12.40
C LYS A 37 -2.16 -14.72 -12.26
N PHE A 38 -1.82 -13.86 -11.30
CA PHE A 38 -2.43 -12.53 -11.22
C PHE A 38 -2.21 -11.80 -12.56
N PRO A 39 -3.27 -11.27 -13.18
CA PRO A 39 -3.19 -10.87 -14.61
C PRO A 39 -2.54 -9.49 -14.85
N TYR A 40 -2.13 -8.79 -13.78
CA TYR A 40 -1.52 -7.48 -13.89
C TYR A 40 -0.04 -7.52 -13.54
N PHE A 41 0.73 -6.61 -14.13
CA PHE A 41 2.15 -6.47 -13.78
C PHE A 41 2.30 -5.95 -12.35
N MET A 42 3.38 -6.36 -11.72
CA MET A 42 3.72 -5.95 -10.35
C MET A 42 5.19 -5.54 -10.30
N PRO A 43 5.58 -4.63 -9.41
CA PRO A 43 6.98 -4.21 -9.24
C PRO A 43 7.80 -5.31 -8.57
N GLU A 44 8.01 -6.42 -9.28
CA GLU A 44 8.77 -7.56 -8.79
C GLU A 44 10.25 -7.19 -8.62
N PRO A 45 10.81 -7.34 -7.40
CA PRO A 45 12.21 -7.01 -7.17
C PRO A 45 13.12 -7.97 -7.94
N LEU A 46 14.12 -7.40 -8.58
CA LEU A 46 15.19 -8.15 -9.24
C LEU A 46 16.16 -8.72 -8.21
N GLU A 47 16.71 -9.86 -8.52
CA GLU A 47 17.79 -10.45 -7.72
C GLU A 47 19.14 -9.88 -8.19
N SER A 48 20.00 -9.56 -7.24
CA SER A 48 21.40 -9.21 -7.48
C SER A 48 22.21 -10.47 -7.83
N SER A 49 23.47 -10.29 -8.22
CA SER A 49 24.41 -11.39 -8.52
C SER A 49 24.60 -12.36 -7.35
N ASP A 50 24.45 -11.89 -6.12
CA ASP A 50 24.48 -12.69 -4.89
C ASP A 50 23.09 -13.14 -4.41
N SER A 51 22.11 -13.20 -5.32
CA SER A 51 20.74 -13.66 -5.09
C SER A 51 19.93 -12.87 -4.04
N LYS A 52 20.35 -11.65 -3.72
CA LYS A 52 19.62 -10.77 -2.82
C LYS A 52 18.67 -9.87 -3.58
N LYS A 53 17.46 -9.68 -3.05
CA LYS A 53 16.44 -8.76 -3.59
C LYS A 53 16.55 -7.37 -3.00
N ILE A 54 17.14 -7.26 -1.82
CA ILE A 54 17.36 -6.01 -1.10
C ILE A 54 18.83 -5.87 -0.84
N ILE A 55 19.39 -4.76 -1.27
CA ILE A 55 20.77 -4.38 -0.99
C ILE A 55 20.75 -3.38 0.16
N THR A 56 21.62 -3.59 1.15
CA THR A 56 21.83 -2.66 2.24
C THR A 56 22.96 -1.72 1.87
N PHE A 57 22.71 -0.43 1.92
CA PHE A 57 23.72 0.60 1.72
C PHE A 57 23.68 1.58 2.91
N GLY A 58 24.55 1.39 3.88
CA GLY A 58 24.47 2.07 5.17
C GLY A 58 23.14 1.80 5.87
N ILE A 59 22.43 2.86 6.23
CA ILE A 59 21.07 2.77 6.84
C ILE A 59 19.95 2.60 5.80
N LYS A 60 20.29 2.64 4.51
CA LYS A 60 19.30 2.57 3.42
C LYS A 60 19.11 1.14 2.95
N ARG A 61 17.89 0.86 2.48
CA ARG A 61 17.55 -0.37 1.78
C ARG A 61 17.19 -0.02 0.35
N VAL A 62 17.77 -0.75 -0.59
CA VAL A 62 17.67 -0.46 -2.02
C VAL A 62 17.26 -1.72 -2.75
N TRP A 63 16.32 -1.60 -3.67
CA TRP A 63 15.98 -2.66 -4.61
C TRP A 63 15.58 -2.09 -5.97
N LEU A 64 15.69 -2.92 -6.99
CA LEU A 64 15.33 -2.57 -8.36
C LEU A 64 14.18 -3.44 -8.85
N TYR A 65 13.38 -2.88 -9.74
CA TYR A 65 12.41 -3.62 -10.54
C TYR A 65 12.32 -3.01 -11.94
N LYS A 66 11.85 -3.79 -12.90
CA LYS A 66 11.66 -3.30 -14.27
C LYS A 66 10.61 -2.19 -14.31
N LEU A 67 10.87 -1.16 -15.11
CA LEU A 67 9.87 -0.13 -15.36
C LEU A 67 8.64 -0.75 -16.00
N ILE A 68 7.49 -0.57 -15.38
CA ILE A 68 6.19 -0.95 -15.93
C ILE A 68 5.66 0.25 -16.72
N LYS A 69 5.37 0.04 -18.01
CA LYS A 69 4.85 1.10 -18.87
C LYS A 69 3.42 1.46 -18.48
N GLY A 70 3.16 2.74 -18.38
CA GLY A 70 1.85 3.27 -18.03
C GLY A 70 1.94 4.62 -17.32
N SER A 71 0.79 5.19 -17.06
CA SER A 71 0.64 6.40 -16.25
C SER A 71 -0.53 6.23 -15.29
N ASN A 72 -0.41 6.83 -14.13
CA ASN A 72 -1.53 6.92 -13.18
C ASN A 72 -2.61 7.88 -13.70
N ARG A 73 -3.76 7.90 -13.02
CA ARG A 73 -4.88 8.79 -13.33
C ARG A 73 -5.32 9.55 -12.08
N ILE A 74 -5.34 10.87 -12.17
CA ILE A 74 -5.95 11.68 -11.10
C ILE A 74 -7.47 11.52 -11.12
N ARG A 75 -8.06 11.44 -12.32
CA ARG A 75 -9.49 11.25 -12.54
C ARG A 75 -9.70 10.10 -13.51
N PRO A 76 -9.86 8.86 -13.03
CA PRO A 76 -10.10 7.72 -13.89
C PRO A 76 -11.51 7.78 -14.49
N SER A 77 -11.66 7.35 -15.73
CA SER A 77 -12.95 7.15 -16.36
C SER A 77 -13.72 6.01 -15.68
N LEU A 78 -15.04 5.93 -15.92
CA LEU A 78 -15.87 4.83 -15.39
C LEU A 78 -15.34 3.46 -15.80
N ASN A 79 -14.84 3.32 -17.02
CA ASN A 79 -14.25 2.07 -17.50
C ASN A 79 -12.95 1.73 -16.77
N GLU A 80 -12.09 2.71 -16.51
CA GLU A 80 -10.87 2.54 -15.73
C GLU A 80 -11.19 2.16 -14.28
N MET A 81 -12.20 2.79 -13.66
CA MET A 81 -12.68 2.41 -12.32
C MET A 81 -13.21 0.98 -12.26
N LYS A 82 -13.95 0.52 -13.28
CA LYS A 82 -14.38 -0.88 -13.37
C LYS A 82 -13.20 -1.84 -13.46
N GLN A 83 -12.16 -1.49 -14.22
CA GLN A 83 -10.94 -2.30 -14.30
C GLN A 83 -10.21 -2.36 -12.95
N MET A 84 -10.12 -1.22 -12.23
CA MET A 84 -9.56 -1.17 -10.88
C MET A 84 -10.34 -2.07 -9.91
N ALA A 85 -11.66 -1.97 -9.90
CA ALA A 85 -12.51 -2.80 -9.03
C ALA A 85 -12.30 -4.30 -9.31
N LYS A 86 -12.22 -4.68 -10.59
CA LYS A 86 -11.92 -6.07 -10.99
C LYS A 86 -10.53 -6.51 -10.53
N ALA A 87 -9.52 -5.65 -10.67
CA ALA A 87 -8.16 -5.96 -10.23
C ALA A 87 -8.09 -6.16 -8.72
N LEU A 88 -8.72 -5.28 -7.94
CA LEU A 88 -8.78 -5.39 -6.48
C LEU A 88 -9.52 -6.66 -6.03
N ALA A 89 -10.67 -6.96 -6.65
CA ALA A 89 -11.42 -8.18 -6.36
C ALA A 89 -10.58 -9.44 -6.68
N THR A 90 -9.87 -9.45 -7.81
CA THR A 90 -8.97 -10.56 -8.20
C THR A 90 -7.81 -10.69 -7.20
N TYR A 91 -7.21 -9.58 -6.77
CA TYR A 91 -6.19 -9.57 -5.73
C TYR A 91 -6.70 -10.23 -4.45
N HIS A 92 -7.82 -9.75 -3.90
CA HIS A 92 -8.40 -10.28 -2.66
C HIS A 92 -8.77 -11.77 -2.79
N TYR A 93 -9.33 -12.16 -3.93
CA TYR A 93 -9.65 -13.57 -4.19
C TYR A 93 -8.41 -14.46 -4.14
N LEU A 94 -7.31 -14.03 -4.75
CA LEU A 94 -6.07 -14.81 -4.75
C LEU A 94 -5.42 -14.85 -3.38
N VAL A 95 -5.31 -13.71 -2.67
CA VAL A 95 -4.60 -13.66 -1.39
C VAL A 95 -5.38 -14.22 -0.20
N LYS A 96 -6.68 -14.53 -0.35
CA LYS A 96 -7.50 -15.07 0.75
C LYS A 96 -6.92 -16.31 1.42
N ASN A 97 -6.16 -17.12 0.67
CA ASN A 97 -5.53 -18.33 1.16
C ASN A 97 -4.05 -18.15 1.50
N LEU A 98 -3.51 -16.95 1.35
CA LEU A 98 -2.13 -16.67 1.69
C LEU A 98 -1.97 -16.64 3.21
N LYS A 99 -1.27 -17.63 3.74
CA LYS A 99 -0.89 -17.67 5.15
C LYS A 99 0.40 -16.86 5.35
N GLY A 100 0.43 -16.07 6.38
CA GLY A 100 1.62 -15.29 6.74
C GLY A 100 1.48 -14.68 8.12
N ASP A 101 2.60 -14.27 8.69
CA ASP A 101 2.60 -13.54 9.95
C ASP A 101 1.83 -12.24 9.77
N ILE A 102 0.82 -12.05 10.58
CA ILE A 102 0.09 -10.79 10.64
C ILE A 102 1.06 -9.77 11.22
N ILE A 103 1.44 -8.78 10.42
CA ILE A 103 2.12 -7.61 10.96
C ILE A 103 1.13 -6.99 11.94
N LYS A 104 1.55 -6.79 13.18
CA LYS A 104 0.71 -6.21 14.22
C LYS A 104 0.01 -4.97 13.65
N ASP A 105 -1.30 -4.99 13.66
CA ASP A 105 -2.10 -3.86 13.21
C ASP A 105 -1.96 -2.73 14.22
N GLU A 106 -1.29 -1.66 13.82
CA GLU A 106 -1.13 -0.45 14.62
C GLU A 106 -2.16 0.63 14.23
N SER A 107 -3.14 0.30 13.39
CA SER A 107 -4.12 1.28 12.90
C SER A 107 -4.86 1.96 14.03
N LYS A 108 -5.30 1.20 15.04
CA LYS A 108 -5.96 1.76 16.23
C LYS A 108 -5.08 2.77 16.95
N LYS A 109 -3.81 2.43 17.19
CA LYS A 109 -2.84 3.32 17.82
C LYS A 109 -2.62 4.60 17.00
N ARG A 110 -2.46 4.47 15.68
CA ARG A 110 -2.27 5.62 14.77
C ARG A 110 -3.49 6.53 14.72
N ILE A 111 -4.69 5.96 14.78
CA ILE A 111 -5.95 6.73 14.82
C ILE A 111 -5.99 7.55 16.12
N ILE A 112 -5.72 6.94 17.26
CA ILE A 112 -5.68 7.63 18.56
C ILE A 112 -4.64 8.75 18.55
N GLU A 113 -3.40 8.45 18.15
CA GLU A 113 -2.33 9.46 18.02
C GLU A 113 -2.70 10.58 17.05
N GLY A 114 -3.45 10.28 15.98
CA GLY A 114 -4.00 11.26 15.05
C GLY A 114 -4.98 12.22 15.72
N PHE A 115 -5.91 11.70 16.50
CA PHE A 115 -6.86 12.52 17.25
C PHE A 115 -6.16 13.37 18.31
N GLU A 116 -5.18 12.83 19.02
CA GLU A 116 -4.37 13.58 19.98
C GLU A 116 -3.63 14.74 19.31
N LYS A 117 -2.96 14.50 18.18
CA LYS A 117 -2.29 15.56 17.41
C LYS A 117 -3.27 16.64 16.95
N MET A 118 -4.47 16.26 16.50
CA MET A 118 -5.49 17.23 16.10
C MET A 118 -5.96 18.11 17.26
N SER A 119 -5.96 17.62 18.51
CA SER A 119 -6.36 18.42 19.67
C SER A 119 -5.41 19.59 19.97
N HIS A 120 -4.18 19.54 19.49
CA HIS A 120 -3.18 20.59 19.65
C HIS A 120 -3.13 21.60 18.47
N ILE A 121 -4.00 21.43 17.48
CA ILE A 121 -4.05 22.35 16.33
C ILE A 121 -4.65 23.68 16.77
N LYS A 122 -3.90 24.77 16.56
CA LYS A 122 -4.41 26.14 16.75
C LYS A 122 -5.31 26.52 15.59
N ILE A 123 -6.52 26.95 15.87
CA ILE A 123 -7.48 27.43 14.86
C ILE A 123 -6.94 28.72 14.25
N LYS A 124 -6.67 28.69 12.95
CA LYS A 124 -6.20 29.86 12.18
C LYS A 124 -7.24 30.35 11.17
N ASN A 125 -8.18 29.47 10.79
CA ASN A 125 -9.17 29.75 9.78
C ASN A 125 -10.44 28.88 9.98
N ASN A 126 -11.44 29.10 9.16
CA ASN A 126 -12.69 28.32 9.22
C ASN A 126 -12.49 26.82 8.91
N THR A 127 -11.54 26.46 8.06
CA THR A 127 -11.24 25.06 7.74
C THR A 127 -10.75 24.31 8.98
N ASP A 128 -9.86 24.93 9.77
CA ASP A 128 -9.38 24.35 11.03
C ASP A 128 -10.54 24.15 12.02
N LYS A 129 -11.46 25.14 12.11
CA LYS A 129 -12.65 25.04 12.95
C LYS A 129 -13.56 23.88 12.54
N TYR A 130 -13.80 23.70 11.24
CA TYR A 130 -14.56 22.55 10.74
C TYR A 130 -13.85 21.23 11.00
N ALA A 131 -12.54 21.16 10.75
CA ALA A 131 -11.75 19.95 10.99
C ALA A 131 -11.84 19.50 12.45
N LEU A 132 -11.74 20.44 13.41
CA LEU A 132 -11.87 20.11 14.85
C LEU A 132 -13.29 19.65 15.21
N ARG A 133 -14.33 20.25 14.64
CA ARG A 133 -15.72 19.81 14.86
C ARG A 133 -15.94 18.39 14.35
N TYR A 134 -15.45 18.05 13.15
CA TYR A 134 -15.51 16.70 12.61
C TYR A 134 -14.66 15.71 13.39
N ARG A 135 -13.50 16.14 13.92
CA ARG A 135 -12.67 15.32 14.78
C ARG A 135 -13.47 14.76 15.96
N ASP A 136 -14.19 15.60 16.70
CA ASP A 136 -14.92 15.18 17.90
C ASP A 136 -16.01 14.16 17.53
N PHE A 137 -16.76 14.41 16.45
CA PHE A 137 -17.72 13.46 15.93
C PHE A 137 -17.07 12.11 15.56
N LEU A 138 -15.98 12.15 14.80
CA LEU A 138 -15.27 10.94 14.37
C LEU A 138 -14.67 10.19 15.57
N PHE A 139 -14.22 10.90 16.58
CA PHE A 139 -13.67 10.28 17.79
C PHE A 139 -14.74 9.53 18.59
N GLU A 140 -15.93 10.12 18.73
CA GLU A 140 -17.07 9.43 19.36
C GLU A 140 -17.50 8.18 18.58
N VAL A 141 -17.55 8.28 17.24
CA VAL A 141 -17.80 7.12 16.38
C VAL A 141 -16.72 6.06 16.57
N PHE A 142 -15.45 6.46 16.58
CA PHE A 142 -14.34 5.54 16.78
C PHE A 142 -14.46 4.83 18.14
N LYS A 143 -14.69 5.55 19.24
CA LYS A 143 -14.86 4.97 20.57
C LYS A 143 -15.98 3.96 20.62
N LYS A 144 -17.11 4.27 19.98
CA LYS A 144 -18.27 3.36 19.93
C LYS A 144 -17.92 2.00 19.29
N TYR A 145 -17.05 2.00 18.28
CA TYR A 145 -16.71 0.80 17.50
C TYR A 145 -15.28 0.28 17.75
N GLU A 146 -14.49 0.92 18.60
CA GLU A 146 -13.08 0.54 18.82
C GLU A 146 -12.88 -0.89 19.33
N ASN A 147 -13.88 -1.45 20.01
CA ASN A 147 -13.88 -2.81 20.55
C ASN A 147 -14.78 -3.75 19.74
N PHE A 148 -15.31 -3.29 18.61
CA PHE A 148 -16.14 -4.13 17.76
C PHE A 148 -15.27 -5.13 16.99
N GLU A 149 -15.12 -6.32 17.53
CA GLU A 149 -14.47 -7.42 16.85
C GLU A 149 -15.45 -8.06 15.85
N ILE A 150 -15.31 -7.72 14.58
CA ILE A 150 -15.98 -8.47 13.54
C ILE A 150 -15.22 -9.78 13.38
N SER A 151 -15.91 -10.91 13.52
CA SER A 151 -15.38 -12.24 13.22
C SER A 151 -15.18 -12.42 11.70
N ILE A 152 -14.29 -11.60 11.14
CA ILE A 152 -13.90 -11.67 9.73
C ILE A 152 -12.59 -12.44 9.64
N ASN A 153 -12.49 -13.35 8.70
CA ASN A 153 -11.22 -13.97 8.34
C ASN A 153 -10.21 -12.87 7.98
N LYS A 154 -9.10 -12.82 8.72
CA LYS A 154 -8.04 -11.84 8.45
C LYS A 154 -7.44 -12.08 7.07
N LEU A 155 -7.52 -11.07 6.20
CA LEU A 155 -7.02 -11.11 4.84
C LEU A 155 -5.90 -10.10 4.65
N PHE A 156 -5.01 -10.39 3.72
CA PHE A 156 -4.10 -9.36 3.22
C PHE A 156 -4.88 -8.40 2.32
N VAL A 157 -5.02 -7.16 2.74
CA VAL A 157 -5.67 -6.11 1.95
C VAL A 157 -4.63 -5.17 1.37
N HIS A 158 -4.94 -4.59 0.21
CA HIS A 158 -4.08 -3.58 -0.43
C HIS A 158 -4.36 -2.19 0.13
N ALA A 159 -4.46 -1.96 1.34
CA ALA A 159 -4.92 -0.77 2.08
C ALA A 159 -4.82 0.63 1.40
N ASP A 160 -4.15 0.76 0.25
CA ASP A 160 -3.90 2.01 -0.48
C ASP A 160 -4.10 1.82 -2.01
N PHE A 161 -5.21 1.16 -2.40
CA PHE A 161 -5.52 0.91 -3.80
C PHE A 161 -6.36 2.05 -4.37
N ASP A 162 -5.70 3.04 -4.94
CA ASP A 162 -6.33 4.17 -5.62
C ASP A 162 -5.76 4.38 -7.04
N SER A 163 -6.33 5.32 -7.78
CA SER A 163 -5.95 5.58 -9.18
C SER A 163 -4.56 6.19 -9.35
N THR A 164 -3.94 6.67 -8.28
CA THR A 164 -2.57 7.21 -8.30
C THR A 164 -1.52 6.11 -8.07
N ASN A 165 -1.94 4.97 -7.52
CA ASN A 165 -1.11 3.81 -7.20
C ASN A 165 -1.22 2.68 -8.22
N VAL A 166 -1.96 2.90 -9.32
CA VAL A 166 -2.08 1.95 -10.43
C VAL A 166 -1.68 2.60 -11.74
N LEU A 167 -1.28 1.79 -12.71
CA LEU A 167 -0.84 2.27 -14.01
C LEU A 167 -1.79 1.83 -15.13
N PHE A 168 -2.11 2.77 -16.01
CA PHE A 168 -2.87 2.53 -17.23
C PHE A 168 -2.01 2.75 -18.46
N HIS A 169 -2.10 1.87 -19.42
CA HIS A 169 -1.50 2.03 -20.74
C HIS A 169 -2.55 1.83 -21.83
N LYS A 170 -2.74 2.83 -22.70
CA LYS A 170 -3.77 2.81 -23.77
C LYS A 170 -5.17 2.45 -23.24
N GLY A 171 -5.58 3.05 -22.11
CA GLY A 171 -6.90 2.84 -21.49
C GLY A 171 -7.09 1.48 -20.80
N LYS A 172 -6.04 0.67 -20.69
CA LYS A 172 -6.08 -0.62 -19.97
C LYS A 172 -5.24 -0.56 -18.71
N LEU A 173 -5.75 -1.10 -17.61
CA LEU A 173 -5.00 -1.29 -16.39
C LEU A 173 -3.84 -2.27 -16.63
N THR A 174 -2.63 -1.85 -16.29
CA THR A 174 -1.41 -2.66 -16.51
C THR A 174 -0.76 -3.11 -15.21
N ALA A 175 -0.80 -2.25 -14.17
CA ALA A 175 -0.21 -2.53 -12.86
C ALA A 175 -0.97 -1.80 -11.76
#